data_6c58f7129f4db60eb9a528c4383a7176
#
_entry.id   6c58f7129f4db60eb9a528c4383a7176
#
_cell.length_a   1.000
_cell.length_b   1.000
_cell.length_c   1.000
_cell.angle_alpha   90.00
_cell.angle_beta   90.00
_cell.angle_gamma   90.00
#
_symmetry.space_group_name_H-M   'P 1'
#
loop_
_entity.id
_entity.type
_entity.pdbx_description
1 polymer ?
#
loop_
_entity_poly.entity_id
_entity_poly.type
_entity_poly.pdbx_seq_one_letter_code
_entity_poly.pdbx_strand_id
1 'polypeptide(L)'
;AICEHEIAFWDPESKKAPMREYVFLVNVTSASYGGLEHRASTALQIPARCLPSVHDKSRTEDYVQFLGLVAHEYFHTWNVKRIKPAEFTDIDFSTEIPTELLWFFEGFTSYYDDLIVRRCGLTDNDGYAKLLTSVVRSVLETNAQTVQTLAQASFDTWIKFYKPSANTANANVSYYRQGALAAWVI
;
A
#
# COMPACT_ATOMS: atom_id res chain seq x y z
N ALA A 1 -11.55 11.04 8.53
CA ALA A 1 -11.48 9.78 9.31
C ALA A 1 -10.12 9.09 9.11
N ILE A 2 -9.72 8.67 7.88
CA ILE A 2 -8.46 7.94 7.63
C ILE A 2 -7.27 8.77 8.11
N CYS A 3 -7.06 9.96 7.57
CA CYS A 3 -5.92 10.81 7.93
C CYS A 3 -5.85 11.12 9.43
N GLU A 4 -6.99 11.40 10.07
CA GLU A 4 -7.06 11.65 11.53
C GLU A 4 -6.66 10.41 12.32
N HIS A 5 -7.08 9.22 11.87
CA HIS A 5 -6.72 7.95 12.51
C HIS A 5 -5.22 7.70 12.40
N GLU A 6 -4.64 7.89 11.24
CA GLU A 6 -3.21 7.68 11.02
C GLU A 6 -2.34 8.72 11.76
N ILE A 7 -2.77 9.98 11.81
CA ILE A 7 -2.10 10.99 12.62
C ILE A 7 -2.07 10.54 14.09
N ALA A 8 -3.21 10.08 14.63
CA ALA A 8 -3.28 9.59 16.01
C ALA A 8 -2.52 8.29 16.23
N PHE A 9 -2.38 7.45 15.21
CA PHE A 9 -1.58 6.22 15.26
C PHE A 9 -0.08 6.52 15.36
N TRP A 10 0.42 7.47 14.55
CA TRP A 10 1.84 7.82 14.51
C TRP A 10 2.28 8.81 15.59
N ASP A 11 1.38 9.67 16.02
CA ASP A 11 1.61 10.64 17.09
C ASP A 11 0.41 10.64 18.05
N PRO A 12 0.32 9.63 18.92
CA PRO A 12 -0.81 9.48 19.85
C PRO A 12 -0.88 10.58 20.90
N GLU A 13 0.23 11.24 21.20
CA GLU A 13 0.31 12.30 22.22
C GLU A 13 -0.20 13.63 21.68
N SER A 14 0.45 14.16 20.64
CA SER A 14 0.11 15.49 20.12
C SER A 14 -1.02 15.46 19.09
N LYS A 15 -1.22 14.34 18.41
CA LYS A 15 -2.17 14.14 17.30
C LYS A 15 -2.03 15.22 16.22
N LYS A 16 -0.77 15.57 15.91
CA LYS A 16 -0.45 16.59 14.90
C LYS A 16 0.12 15.96 13.65
N ALA A 17 -0.44 16.36 12.51
CA ALA A 17 0.15 16.03 11.23
C ALA A 17 1.53 16.69 11.09
N PRO A 18 2.51 16.01 10.47
CA PRO A 18 3.84 16.58 10.25
C PRO A 18 3.89 17.57 9.07
N MET A 19 2.73 18.00 8.57
CA MET A 19 2.55 19.02 7.53
C MET A 19 1.34 19.91 7.85
N ARG A 20 1.26 21.06 7.21
CA ARG A 20 0.12 21.99 7.35
C ARG A 20 -1.06 21.58 6.48
N GLU A 21 -0.78 21.02 5.33
CA GLU A 21 -1.74 20.67 4.30
C GLU A 21 -1.27 19.36 3.63
N TYR A 22 -2.21 18.53 3.21
CA TYR A 22 -1.94 17.35 2.40
C TYR A 22 -2.89 17.32 1.21
N VAL A 23 -2.36 17.11 0.01
CA VAL A 23 -3.13 17.14 -1.23
C VAL A 23 -3.23 15.74 -1.84
N PHE A 24 -4.44 15.25 -2.04
CA PHE A 24 -4.73 14.06 -2.84
C PHE A 24 -5.04 14.47 -4.29
N LEU A 25 -4.15 14.14 -5.22
CA LEU A 25 -4.36 14.35 -6.64
C LEU A 25 -4.93 13.06 -7.23
N VAL A 26 -6.21 13.06 -7.58
CA VAL A 26 -6.91 11.86 -8.07
C VAL A 26 -7.15 11.96 -9.56
N ASN A 27 -6.50 11.09 -10.32
CA ASN A 27 -6.73 10.91 -11.76
C ASN A 27 -7.70 9.73 -11.97
N VAL A 28 -8.90 10.02 -12.48
CA VAL A 28 -9.91 9.01 -12.77
C VAL A 28 -9.70 8.48 -14.18
N THR A 29 -9.49 7.18 -14.30
CA THR A 29 -9.15 6.49 -15.56
C THR A 29 -10.19 5.41 -15.91
N SER A 30 -9.99 4.74 -17.04
CA SER A 30 -10.81 3.58 -17.41
C SER A 30 -10.44 2.30 -16.63
N ALA A 31 -9.14 2.10 -16.32
CA ALA A 31 -8.66 0.84 -15.74
C ALA A 31 -7.44 0.97 -14.80
N SER A 32 -6.67 2.06 -14.88
CA SER A 32 -5.44 2.20 -14.07
C SER A 32 -5.75 2.30 -12.58
N TYR A 33 -4.91 1.67 -11.76
CA TYR A 33 -5.01 1.70 -10.30
C TYR A 33 -3.60 1.78 -9.69
N GLY A 34 -3.40 2.66 -8.72
CA GLY A 34 -2.16 2.82 -7.98
C GLY A 34 -1.99 4.24 -7.44
N GLY A 35 -0.95 4.42 -6.65
CA GLY A 35 -0.59 5.70 -6.08
C GLY A 35 0.92 5.95 -6.14
N LEU A 36 1.30 7.17 -5.85
CA LEU A 36 2.69 7.57 -5.64
C LEU A 36 2.74 8.62 -4.54
N GLU A 37 3.32 8.20 -3.47
CA GLU A 37 3.42 8.97 -2.23
C GLU A 37 4.45 10.12 -2.32
N HIS A 38 4.14 11.22 -1.67
CA HIS A 38 5.00 12.39 -1.49
C HIS A 38 4.96 12.86 -0.03
N ARG A 39 5.80 13.82 0.35
CA ARG A 39 5.90 14.29 1.74
C ARG A 39 4.64 14.94 2.28
N ALA A 40 3.86 15.62 1.42
CA ALA A 40 2.64 16.35 1.77
C ALA A 40 1.59 16.27 0.66
N SER A 41 1.68 15.26 -0.20
CA SER A 41 0.71 14.99 -1.25
C SER A 41 0.84 13.55 -1.74
N THR A 42 -0.14 13.08 -2.49
CA THR A 42 -0.05 11.85 -3.28
C THR A 42 -0.73 12.02 -4.62
N ALA A 43 -0.23 11.32 -5.63
CA ALA A 43 -0.88 11.17 -6.92
C ALA A 43 -1.53 9.78 -7.00
N LEU A 44 -2.84 9.74 -7.19
CA LEU A 44 -3.64 8.51 -7.26
C LEU A 44 -4.19 8.32 -8.67
N GLN A 45 -4.23 7.08 -9.13
CA GLN A 45 -4.96 6.67 -10.33
C GLN A 45 -5.98 5.61 -9.95
N ILE A 46 -7.24 5.82 -10.31
CA ILE A 46 -8.33 4.88 -10.01
C ILE A 46 -9.27 4.73 -11.21
N PRO A 47 -9.86 3.54 -11.41
CA PRO A 47 -10.97 3.40 -12.34
C PRO A 47 -12.21 4.16 -11.85
N ALA A 48 -13.02 4.68 -12.76
CA ALA A 48 -14.25 5.41 -12.41
C ALA A 48 -15.21 4.62 -11.52
N ARG A 49 -15.24 3.28 -11.63
CA ARG A 49 -16.08 2.41 -10.78
C ARG A 49 -15.70 2.46 -9.28
N CYS A 50 -14.49 2.91 -8.95
CA CYS A 50 -14.04 3.08 -7.55
C CYS A 50 -14.60 4.33 -6.89
N LEU A 51 -15.23 5.23 -7.64
CA LEU A 51 -15.92 6.39 -7.07
C LEU A 51 -17.32 6.00 -6.57
N PRO A 52 -17.77 6.57 -5.43
CA PRO A 52 -19.13 6.32 -4.95
C PRO A 52 -20.17 6.93 -5.88
N SER A 53 -21.30 6.25 -6.05
CA SER A 53 -22.45 6.76 -6.76
C SER A 53 -23.54 7.22 -5.77
N VAL A 54 -24.34 8.20 -6.19
CA VAL A 54 -25.52 8.63 -5.42
C VAL A 54 -26.59 7.55 -5.32
N HIS A 55 -26.48 6.50 -6.13
CA HIS A 55 -27.41 5.36 -6.13
C HIS A 55 -26.92 4.20 -5.24
N ASP A 56 -25.70 4.26 -4.73
CA ASP A 56 -25.15 3.22 -3.88
C ASP A 56 -25.86 3.20 -2.51
N LYS A 57 -26.42 2.05 -2.15
CA LYS A 57 -27.07 1.85 -0.84
C LYS A 57 -26.06 1.59 0.29
N SER A 58 -24.86 1.16 -0.08
CA SER A 58 -23.74 0.89 0.83
C SER A 58 -22.43 1.16 0.10
N ARG A 59 -21.31 1.14 0.82
CA ARG A 59 -20.00 1.23 0.20
C ARG A 59 -19.74 -0.02 -0.64
N THR A 60 -19.39 0.17 -1.91
CA THR A 60 -19.01 -0.92 -2.81
C THR A 60 -17.62 -1.45 -2.45
N GLU A 61 -17.29 -2.68 -2.84
CA GLU A 61 -15.95 -3.25 -2.66
C GLU A 61 -14.89 -2.42 -3.39
N ASP A 62 -15.19 -1.94 -4.61
CA ASP A 62 -14.32 -1.03 -5.38
C ASP A 62 -14.07 0.31 -4.64
N TYR A 63 -15.08 0.86 -3.98
CA TYR A 63 -14.90 2.08 -3.19
C TYR A 63 -14.09 1.83 -1.91
N VAL A 64 -14.29 0.69 -1.24
CA VAL A 64 -13.47 0.29 -0.09
C VAL A 64 -12.01 0.11 -0.51
N GLN A 65 -11.76 -0.48 -1.68
CA GLN A 65 -10.41 -0.61 -2.24
C GLN A 65 -9.77 0.77 -2.48
N PHE A 66 -10.51 1.73 -3.00
CA PHE A 66 -10.01 3.11 -3.13
C PHE A 66 -9.68 3.76 -1.78
N LEU A 67 -10.50 3.52 -0.76
CA LEU A 67 -10.21 4.01 0.60
C LEU A 67 -8.94 3.37 1.17
N GLY A 68 -8.69 2.09 0.86
CA GLY A 68 -7.41 1.42 1.15
C GLY A 68 -6.23 2.12 0.48
N LEU A 69 -6.34 2.46 -0.81
CA LEU A 69 -5.30 3.22 -1.50
C LEU A 69 -5.05 4.60 -0.86
N VAL A 70 -6.10 5.31 -0.47
CA VAL A 70 -5.97 6.58 0.26
C VAL A 70 -5.22 6.40 1.58
N ALA A 71 -5.52 5.33 2.34
CA ALA A 71 -4.82 5.01 3.57
C ALA A 71 -3.35 4.62 3.29
N HIS A 72 -3.10 3.77 2.30
CA HIS A 72 -1.77 3.35 1.89
C HIS A 72 -0.85 4.55 1.62
N GLU A 73 -1.28 5.43 0.74
CA GLU A 73 -0.49 6.59 0.33
C GLU A 73 -0.31 7.63 1.45
N TYR A 74 -1.31 7.78 2.32
CA TYR A 74 -1.19 8.70 3.44
C TYR A 74 -0.27 8.12 4.54
N PHE A 75 -0.29 6.80 4.77
CA PHE A 75 0.61 6.11 5.70
C PHE A 75 2.08 6.30 5.33
N HIS A 76 2.39 6.36 4.04
CA HIS A 76 3.73 6.67 3.54
C HIS A 76 4.25 8.06 3.96
N THR A 77 3.42 8.95 4.44
CA THR A 77 3.86 10.20 5.08
C THR A 77 4.90 9.95 6.17
N TRP A 78 4.74 8.85 6.90
CA TRP A 78 5.70 8.41 7.92
C TRP A 78 6.55 7.25 7.42
N ASN A 79 5.92 6.16 7.05
CA ASN A 79 6.56 4.91 6.61
C ASN A 79 6.86 4.97 5.12
N VAL A 80 7.85 5.63 4.83
CA VAL A 80 8.95 5.81 3.89
C VAL A 80 9.37 7.27 3.74
N LYS A 81 8.51 8.25 3.93
CA LYS A 81 8.96 9.66 3.75
C LYS A 81 9.72 10.22 4.97
N ARG A 82 9.55 9.62 6.16
CA ARG A 82 10.24 10.01 7.40
C ARG A 82 11.04 8.86 8.01
N ILE A 83 10.45 7.67 8.09
CA ILE A 83 11.12 6.43 8.42
C ILE A 83 11.44 5.75 7.09
N LYS A 84 12.71 5.64 6.72
CA LYS A 84 13.12 5.18 5.39
C LYS A 84 14.40 4.35 5.44
N PRO A 85 14.66 3.51 4.42
CA PRO A 85 15.93 2.82 4.30
C PRO A 85 17.10 3.80 4.27
N ALA A 86 18.27 3.38 4.75
CA ALA A 86 19.47 4.20 4.72
C ALA A 86 19.83 4.62 3.30
N GLU A 87 19.61 3.76 2.32
CA GLU A 87 19.85 3.99 0.89
C GLU A 87 18.99 5.15 0.34
N PHE A 88 17.85 5.46 0.99
CA PHE A 88 16.97 6.56 0.58
C PHE A 88 17.27 7.88 1.29
N THR A 89 18.42 8.01 1.95
CA THR A 89 18.79 9.25 2.65
C THR A 89 19.26 10.32 1.68
N ASP A 90 20.14 9.98 0.75
CA ASP A 90 20.70 10.87 -0.27
C ASP A 90 20.34 10.33 -1.66
N ILE A 91 19.12 10.66 -2.10
CA ILE A 91 18.58 10.14 -3.36
C ILE A 91 19.14 10.90 -4.55
N ASP A 92 19.77 10.17 -5.47
CA ASP A 92 20.01 10.60 -6.85
C ASP A 92 18.86 10.08 -7.73
N PHE A 93 17.96 10.97 -8.13
CA PHE A 93 16.83 10.63 -8.99
C PHE A 93 17.20 10.25 -10.44
N SER A 94 18.47 10.35 -10.81
CA SER A 94 18.96 9.92 -12.14
C SER A 94 19.23 8.41 -12.22
N THR A 95 19.24 7.72 -11.07
CA THR A 95 19.54 6.29 -10.98
C THR A 95 18.52 5.54 -10.15
N GLU A 96 18.33 4.25 -10.44
CA GLU A 96 17.56 3.33 -9.61
C GLU A 96 18.33 3.06 -8.31
N ILE A 97 17.65 3.09 -7.18
CA ILE A 97 18.23 2.83 -5.86
C ILE A 97 17.64 1.51 -5.34
N PRO A 98 18.36 0.38 -5.45
CA PRO A 98 17.92 -0.89 -4.87
C PRO A 98 17.97 -0.84 -3.34
N THR A 99 16.98 -1.47 -2.71
CA THR A 99 16.96 -1.71 -1.27
C THR A 99 16.34 -3.08 -0.98
N GLU A 100 16.81 -3.76 0.04
CA GLU A 100 16.23 -5.03 0.50
C GLU A 100 15.00 -4.85 1.40
N LEU A 101 14.53 -3.61 1.61
CA LEU A 101 13.55 -3.27 2.64
C LEU A 101 12.16 -2.85 2.09
N LEU A 102 11.89 -2.92 0.78
CA LEU A 102 10.57 -2.57 0.26
C LEU A 102 9.46 -3.43 0.87
N TRP A 103 9.72 -4.69 1.18
CA TRP A 103 8.77 -5.56 1.86
C TRP A 103 8.33 -5.02 3.22
N PHE A 104 9.22 -4.30 3.93
CA PHE A 104 8.87 -3.62 5.17
C PHE A 104 8.06 -2.36 4.87
N PHE A 105 8.56 -1.49 4.00
CA PHE A 105 7.93 -0.20 3.75
C PHE A 105 6.61 -0.32 3.00
N GLU A 106 6.50 -1.22 2.04
CA GLU A 106 5.28 -1.46 1.28
C GLU A 106 4.37 -2.51 1.93
N GLY A 107 4.96 -3.58 2.44
CA GLY A 107 4.20 -4.67 3.05
C GLY A 107 3.52 -4.26 4.35
N PHE A 108 4.21 -3.57 5.25
CA PHE A 108 3.59 -3.03 6.46
C PHE A 108 2.54 -1.97 6.12
N THR A 109 2.80 -1.10 5.17
CA THR A 109 1.81 -0.14 4.70
C THR A 109 0.58 -0.85 4.15
N SER A 110 0.74 -1.92 3.35
CA SER A 110 -0.36 -2.74 2.83
C SER A 110 -1.13 -3.54 3.89
N TYR A 111 -0.51 -3.84 5.03
CA TYR A 111 -1.21 -4.41 6.17
C TYR A 111 -2.04 -3.37 6.91
N TYR A 112 -1.45 -2.21 7.16
CA TYR A 112 -2.10 -1.16 7.92
C TYR A 112 -3.18 -0.42 7.13
N ASP A 113 -3.09 -0.29 5.80
CA ASP A 113 -4.08 0.41 4.99
C ASP A 113 -5.48 -0.22 5.14
N ASP A 114 -5.60 -1.52 4.93
CA ASP A 114 -6.85 -2.27 5.09
C ASP A 114 -7.34 -2.27 6.56
N LEU A 115 -6.42 -2.41 7.52
CA LEU A 115 -6.73 -2.39 8.94
C LEU A 115 -7.25 -1.02 9.38
N ILE A 116 -6.69 0.06 8.86
CA ILE A 116 -7.11 1.45 9.15
C ILE A 116 -8.50 1.71 8.58
N VAL A 117 -8.78 1.29 7.34
CA VAL A 117 -10.11 1.37 6.75
C VAL A 117 -11.14 0.65 7.64
N ARG A 118 -10.78 -0.53 8.18
CA ARG A 118 -11.62 -1.26 9.14
C ARG A 118 -11.79 -0.51 10.46
N ARG A 119 -10.72 0.01 11.05
CA ARG A 119 -10.74 0.76 12.31
C ARG A 119 -11.54 2.06 12.21
N CYS A 120 -11.54 2.69 11.06
CA CYS A 120 -12.36 3.87 10.76
C CYS A 120 -13.86 3.55 10.55
N GLY A 121 -14.27 2.27 10.59
CA GLY A 121 -15.65 1.86 10.31
C GLY A 121 -16.07 2.06 8.84
N LEU A 122 -15.09 2.10 7.93
CA LEU A 122 -15.33 2.28 6.51
C LEU A 122 -15.58 0.95 5.79
N THR A 123 -15.21 -0.16 6.42
CA THR A 123 -15.64 -1.53 6.11
C THR A 123 -15.96 -2.25 7.41
N ASP A 124 -16.72 -3.35 7.34
CA ASP A 124 -17.03 -4.21 8.49
C ASP A 124 -16.03 -5.37 8.64
N ASN A 125 -16.28 -6.28 9.59
CA ASN A 125 -15.42 -7.43 9.83
C ASN A 125 -15.39 -8.38 8.63
N ASP A 126 -16.53 -8.58 7.97
CA ASP A 126 -16.64 -9.51 6.84
C ASP A 126 -15.89 -8.95 5.62
N GLY A 127 -16.03 -7.64 5.37
CA GLY A 127 -15.27 -6.95 4.33
C GLY A 127 -13.77 -7.01 4.58
N TYR A 128 -13.32 -6.72 5.81
CA TYR A 128 -11.90 -6.84 6.17
C TYR A 128 -11.38 -8.28 6.06
N ALA A 129 -12.17 -9.26 6.48
CA ALA A 129 -11.81 -10.68 6.34
C ALA A 129 -11.66 -11.12 4.88
N LYS A 130 -12.49 -10.58 3.97
CA LYS A 130 -12.34 -10.81 2.53
C LYS A 130 -11.03 -10.23 1.99
N LEU A 131 -10.67 -8.99 2.36
CA LEU A 131 -9.41 -8.36 1.97
C LEU A 131 -8.21 -9.21 2.43
N LEU A 132 -8.16 -9.55 3.72
CA LEU A 132 -7.11 -10.39 4.28
C LEU A 132 -7.05 -11.78 3.62
N THR A 133 -8.20 -12.41 3.38
CA THR A 133 -8.28 -13.71 2.68
C THR A 133 -7.70 -13.61 1.27
N SER A 134 -7.96 -12.52 0.56
CA SER A 134 -7.38 -12.27 -0.77
C SER A 134 -5.86 -12.21 -0.73
N VAL A 135 -5.30 -11.51 0.26
CA VAL A 135 -3.84 -11.43 0.47
C VAL A 135 -3.26 -12.82 0.77
N VAL A 136 -3.82 -13.54 1.75
CA VAL A 136 -3.40 -14.91 2.12
C VAL A 136 -3.42 -15.84 0.91
N ARG A 137 -4.56 -15.88 0.19
CA ARG A 137 -4.71 -16.71 -0.99
C ARG A 137 -3.67 -16.41 -2.05
N SER A 138 -3.45 -15.13 -2.36
CA SER A 138 -2.48 -14.74 -3.39
C SER A 138 -1.04 -15.16 -3.07
N VAL A 139 -0.68 -15.26 -1.78
CA VAL A 139 0.63 -15.77 -1.36
C VAL A 139 0.67 -17.30 -1.40
N LEU A 140 -0.40 -17.99 -0.96
CA LEU A 140 -0.42 -19.45 -0.95
C LEU A 140 -0.54 -20.07 -2.34
N GLU A 141 -1.15 -19.38 -3.29
CA GLU A 141 -1.34 -19.84 -4.68
C GLU A 141 -0.09 -19.64 -5.57
N THR A 142 0.98 -19.01 -5.06
CA THR A 142 2.24 -18.84 -5.81
C THR A 142 3.33 -19.76 -5.28
N ASN A 143 4.18 -20.26 -6.19
CA ASN A 143 5.39 -21.00 -5.85
C ASN A 143 6.62 -20.10 -5.71
N ALA A 144 6.52 -18.82 -6.01
CA ALA A 144 7.64 -17.88 -6.03
C ALA A 144 8.39 -17.82 -4.68
N GLN A 145 7.67 -18.02 -3.56
CA GLN A 145 8.25 -18.04 -2.21
C GLN A 145 9.29 -19.16 -1.99
N THR A 146 9.32 -20.17 -2.85
CA THR A 146 10.33 -21.25 -2.79
C THR A 146 11.63 -20.89 -3.47
N VAL A 147 11.63 -19.82 -4.29
CA VAL A 147 12.77 -19.40 -5.12
C VAL A 147 13.26 -17.98 -4.87
N GLN A 148 12.45 -17.15 -4.18
CA GLN A 148 12.81 -15.76 -3.92
C GLN A 148 12.39 -15.36 -2.49
N THR A 149 13.30 -14.74 -1.75
CA THR A 149 13.01 -14.15 -0.42
C THR A 149 12.38 -12.77 -0.56
N LEU A 150 11.78 -12.24 0.53
CA LEU A 150 11.25 -10.87 0.58
C LEU A 150 12.34 -9.80 0.33
N ALA A 151 13.55 -10.01 0.88
CA ALA A 151 14.69 -9.11 0.65
C ALA A 151 15.10 -9.10 -0.82
N GLN A 152 15.22 -10.26 -1.44
CA GLN A 152 15.51 -10.37 -2.89
C GLN A 152 14.40 -9.76 -3.75
N ALA A 153 13.13 -9.98 -3.40
CA ALA A 153 11.99 -9.39 -4.11
C ALA A 153 12.02 -7.86 -4.05
N SER A 154 12.40 -7.31 -2.90
CA SER A 154 12.59 -5.87 -2.71
C SER A 154 13.74 -5.34 -3.56
N PHE A 155 14.90 -5.99 -3.50
CA PHE A 155 16.10 -5.58 -4.23
C PHE A 155 15.91 -5.64 -5.75
N ASP A 156 15.27 -6.70 -6.24
CA ASP A 156 15.05 -6.96 -7.66
C ASP A 156 13.87 -6.20 -8.27
N THR A 157 13.22 -5.28 -7.53
CA THR A 157 11.94 -4.69 -7.91
C THR A 157 11.96 -4.07 -9.31
N TRP A 158 13.00 -3.33 -9.67
CA TRP A 158 13.13 -2.64 -10.96
C TRP A 158 13.25 -3.58 -12.15
N ILE A 159 13.89 -4.74 -11.95
CA ILE A 159 14.17 -5.69 -13.03
C ILE A 159 13.14 -6.83 -13.10
N LYS A 160 12.39 -7.08 -12.03
CA LYS A 160 11.41 -8.18 -11.95
C LYS A 160 9.98 -7.70 -11.74
N PHE A 161 9.69 -6.97 -10.65
CA PHE A 161 8.34 -6.61 -10.26
C PHE A 161 7.69 -5.68 -11.29
N TYR A 162 8.39 -4.64 -11.72
CA TYR A 162 7.92 -3.69 -12.74
C TYR A 162 8.15 -4.14 -14.19
N LYS A 163 8.74 -5.31 -14.39
CA LYS A 163 8.91 -5.94 -15.72
C LYS A 163 8.34 -7.35 -15.73
N PRO A 164 7.02 -7.51 -15.59
CA PRO A 164 6.40 -8.82 -15.49
C PRO A 164 6.58 -9.64 -16.77
N SER A 165 6.74 -10.95 -16.62
CA SER A 165 6.83 -11.93 -17.68
C SER A 165 5.79 -13.03 -17.51
N ALA A 166 5.65 -13.93 -18.47
CA ALA A 166 4.75 -15.08 -18.36
C ALA A 166 5.06 -15.99 -17.15
N ASN A 167 6.30 -15.96 -16.64
CA ASN A 167 6.72 -16.76 -15.49
C ASN A 167 6.68 -15.99 -14.15
N THR A 168 6.21 -14.74 -14.12
CA THR A 168 6.22 -13.90 -12.91
C THR A 168 5.59 -14.60 -11.71
N ALA A 169 4.44 -15.27 -11.89
CA ALA A 169 3.73 -15.95 -10.81
C ALA A 169 4.54 -17.07 -10.15
N ASN A 170 5.50 -17.68 -10.86
CA ASN A 170 6.35 -18.75 -10.33
C ASN A 170 7.72 -18.27 -9.82
N ALA A 171 8.13 -17.05 -10.18
CA ALA A 171 9.50 -16.58 -9.97
C ALA A 171 9.57 -15.32 -9.09
N ASN A 172 8.51 -14.54 -9.00
CA ASN A 172 8.53 -13.25 -8.31
C ASN A 172 7.57 -13.23 -7.13
N VAL A 173 8.11 -12.98 -5.96
CA VAL A 173 7.34 -12.70 -4.74
C VAL A 173 6.80 -11.27 -4.80
N SER A 174 5.52 -11.08 -4.46
CA SER A 174 5.00 -9.75 -4.19
C SER A 174 5.42 -9.31 -2.79
N TYR A 175 6.37 -8.40 -2.70
CA TYR A 175 6.80 -7.83 -1.43
C TYR A 175 5.68 -7.03 -0.74
N TYR A 176 4.69 -6.51 -1.47
CA TYR A 176 3.46 -5.94 -0.91
C TYR A 176 2.66 -6.99 -0.12
N ARG A 177 2.23 -8.06 -0.78
CA ARG A 177 1.31 -9.06 -0.21
C ARG A 177 1.98 -9.97 0.79
N GLN A 178 3.14 -10.51 0.46
CA GLN A 178 3.88 -11.37 1.40
C GLN A 178 4.47 -10.55 2.55
N GLY A 179 4.85 -9.29 2.29
CA GLY A 179 5.25 -8.35 3.33
C GLY A 179 4.08 -7.98 4.27
N ALA A 180 2.86 -7.83 3.74
CA ALA A 180 1.66 -7.63 4.57
C ALA A 180 1.37 -8.84 5.47
N LEU A 181 1.55 -10.08 4.96
CA LEU A 181 1.44 -11.26 5.82
C LEU A 181 2.55 -11.33 6.88
N ALA A 182 3.77 -10.94 6.55
CA ALA A 182 4.84 -10.84 7.54
C ALA A 182 4.49 -9.84 8.65
N ALA A 183 3.96 -8.66 8.29
CA ALA A 183 3.48 -7.65 9.23
C ALA A 183 2.33 -8.16 10.12
N TRP A 184 1.45 -9.01 9.59
CA TRP A 184 0.33 -9.59 10.34
C TRP A 184 0.77 -10.63 11.37
N VAL A 185 1.88 -11.34 11.12
CA VAL A 185 2.39 -12.41 11.99
C VAL A 185 3.32 -11.90 13.09
N ILE A 186 3.99 -10.74 12.88
CA ILE A 186 4.87 -10.10 13.86
C ILE A 186 4.04 -9.34 14.89
#